data_6c05a2aa3ccf020a5aafa67699a296b6
#
_entry.id   6c05a2aa3ccf020a5aafa67699a296b6
#
_cell.length_a   1.000
_cell.length_b   1.000
_cell.length_c   1.000
_cell.angle_alpha   90.00
_cell.angle_beta   90.00
_cell.angle_gamma   90.00
#
_symmetry.space_group_name_H-M   'P 1'
#
loop_
_entity.id
_entity.type
_entity.pdbx_description
1 polymer ?
#
loop_
_entity_poly.entity_id
_entity_poly.type
_entity_poly.pdbx_seq_one_letter_code
_entity_poly.pdbx_strand_id
1 'polypeptide(L)'
;YAQEIFEGMKAYRTADGSVQLFRPDCNAKRFQDSADRLCIPKIPVEDFVQAVETLVDVDRDWVPHSDGASLYIRPFVFANDVGLGVHASKHYLFCIICSPSGAYYAEGLDPVRIYVEDEYIRAAPGLTGFTKCGGNYAASIKAGELAEEKGFSQVLWLDGVEKKYVEEVGSM
;
A
#
# COMPACT_ATOMS: atom_id res chain seq x y z
N TYR A 1 -14.02 4.34 13.70
CA TYR A 1 -13.75 5.52 12.87
C TYR A 1 -12.45 5.33 12.10
N ALA A 2 -12.46 5.51 10.77
CA ALA A 2 -11.29 5.32 9.91
C ALA A 2 -10.58 3.96 10.06
N GLN A 3 -11.30 2.93 10.44
CA GLN A 3 -10.80 1.57 10.59
C GLN A 3 -10.76 0.93 9.20
N GLU A 4 -9.59 0.99 8.56
CA GLU A 4 -9.35 0.43 7.23
C GLU A 4 -7.88 0.02 7.07
N ILE A 5 -7.64 -0.96 6.22
CA ILE A 5 -6.32 -1.42 5.80
C ILE A 5 -6.33 -1.75 4.32
N PHE A 6 -5.16 -1.73 3.70
CA PHE A 6 -5.04 -2.05 2.28
C PHE A 6 -3.74 -2.79 1.95
N GLU A 7 -3.69 -3.37 0.78
CA GLU A 7 -2.52 -3.94 0.17
C GLU A 7 -2.27 -3.37 -1.23
N GLY A 8 -1.11 -3.63 -1.77
CA GLY A 8 -0.75 -3.31 -3.14
C GLY A 8 0.16 -4.37 -3.72
N MET A 9 -0.22 -4.89 -4.86
CA MET A 9 0.58 -5.84 -5.64
C MET A 9 0.34 -5.63 -7.13
N LYS A 10 1.06 -6.34 -7.95
CA LYS A 10 0.99 -6.18 -9.41
C LYS A 10 0.89 -7.53 -10.09
N ALA A 11 0.11 -7.58 -11.16
CA ALA A 11 0.13 -8.67 -12.12
C ALA A 11 0.91 -8.24 -13.35
N TYR A 12 1.81 -9.09 -13.80
CA TYR A 12 2.70 -8.84 -14.93
C TYR A 12 2.42 -9.85 -16.06
N ARG A 13 2.48 -9.35 -17.30
CA ARG A 13 2.47 -10.22 -18.46
C ARG A 13 3.91 -10.62 -18.80
N THR A 14 4.13 -11.92 -18.91
CA THR A 14 5.42 -12.49 -19.27
C THR A 14 5.60 -12.58 -20.79
N ALA A 15 6.82 -12.84 -21.25
CA ALA A 15 7.14 -12.92 -22.68
C ALA A 15 6.37 -14.02 -23.43
N ASP A 16 5.96 -15.09 -22.74
CA ASP A 16 5.13 -16.16 -23.30
C ASP A 16 3.61 -15.84 -23.26
N GLY A 17 3.23 -14.65 -22.79
CA GLY A 17 1.86 -14.18 -22.69
C GLY A 17 1.10 -14.63 -21.45
N SER A 18 1.74 -15.40 -20.56
CA SER A 18 1.14 -15.74 -19.26
C SER A 18 1.05 -14.51 -18.34
N VAL A 19 0.19 -14.58 -17.33
CA VAL A 19 0.06 -13.52 -16.31
C VAL A 19 0.54 -14.08 -14.97
N GLN A 20 1.42 -13.34 -14.29
CA GLN A 20 2.03 -13.79 -13.05
C GLN A 20 1.88 -12.76 -11.93
N LEU A 21 1.70 -13.27 -10.71
CA LEU A 21 1.77 -12.54 -9.45
C LEU A 21 3.08 -12.90 -8.73
N PHE A 22 3.62 -11.93 -7.99
CA PHE A 22 4.81 -12.18 -7.19
C PHE A 22 4.46 -12.26 -5.72
N ARG A 23 4.54 -13.48 -5.15
CA ARG A 23 4.37 -13.79 -3.72
C ARG A 23 3.10 -13.19 -3.08
N PRO A 24 1.89 -13.39 -3.65
CA PRO A 24 0.65 -12.82 -3.11
C PRO A 24 0.34 -13.31 -1.69
N ASP A 25 0.83 -14.49 -1.29
CA ASP A 25 0.76 -15.03 0.08
C ASP A 25 1.43 -14.12 1.11
N CYS A 26 2.54 -13.46 0.75
CA CYS A 26 3.22 -12.51 1.64
C CYS A 26 2.40 -11.23 1.83
N ASN A 27 1.73 -10.76 0.78
CA ASN A 27 0.78 -9.65 0.89
C ASN A 27 -0.40 -10.03 1.79
N ALA A 28 -0.96 -11.24 1.62
CA ALA A 28 -2.04 -11.73 2.46
C ALA A 28 -1.65 -11.80 3.95
N LYS A 29 -0.43 -12.26 4.26
CA LYS A 29 0.10 -12.29 5.64
C LYS A 29 0.25 -10.90 6.23
N ARG A 30 0.82 -9.94 5.48
CA ARG A 30 0.92 -8.54 5.91
C ARG A 30 -0.46 -7.89 6.09
N PHE A 31 -1.42 -8.26 5.25
CA PHE A 31 -2.81 -7.83 5.41
C PHE A 31 -3.41 -8.34 6.72
N GLN A 32 -3.12 -9.58 7.13
CA GLN A 32 -3.53 -10.13 8.43
C GLN A 32 -2.85 -9.41 9.60
N ASP A 33 -1.55 -9.07 9.50
CA ASP A 33 -0.84 -8.31 10.54
C ASP A 33 -1.45 -6.91 10.71
N SER A 34 -1.78 -6.25 9.60
CA SER A 34 -2.48 -4.97 9.61
C SER A 34 -3.88 -5.08 10.21
N ALA A 35 -4.62 -6.14 9.88
CA ALA A 35 -5.95 -6.42 10.42
C ALA A 35 -5.91 -6.61 11.94
N ASP A 36 -4.93 -7.39 12.43
CA ASP A 36 -4.73 -7.61 13.85
C ASP A 36 -4.55 -6.31 14.62
N ARG A 37 -3.67 -5.43 14.13
CA ARG A 37 -3.37 -4.14 14.79
C ARG A 37 -4.60 -3.24 14.91
N LEU A 38 -5.51 -3.28 13.95
CA LEU A 38 -6.72 -2.45 13.92
C LEU A 38 -7.99 -3.18 14.37
N CYS A 39 -7.88 -4.38 14.95
CA CYS A 39 -9.02 -5.18 15.40
C CYS A 39 -10.02 -5.48 14.27
N ILE A 40 -9.52 -5.68 13.04
CA ILE A 40 -10.30 -6.11 11.89
C ILE A 40 -10.23 -7.65 11.80
N PRO A 41 -11.31 -8.36 11.50
CA PRO A 41 -11.28 -9.80 11.28
C PRO A 41 -10.28 -10.20 10.19
N LYS A 42 -9.45 -11.22 10.47
CA LYS A 42 -8.45 -11.70 9.50
C LYS A 42 -9.13 -12.53 8.41
N ILE A 43 -8.85 -12.19 7.15
CA ILE A 43 -9.19 -13.03 6.00
C ILE A 43 -8.14 -14.14 5.92
N PRO A 44 -8.50 -15.43 5.76
CA PRO A 44 -7.55 -16.51 5.52
C PRO A 44 -6.64 -16.21 4.32
N VAL A 45 -5.36 -16.61 4.40
CA VAL A 45 -4.38 -16.36 3.34
C VAL A 45 -4.83 -16.95 2.01
N GLU A 46 -5.34 -18.17 2.04
CA GLU A 46 -5.87 -18.88 0.88
C GLU A 46 -7.05 -18.16 0.23
N ASP A 47 -7.98 -17.64 1.02
CA ASP A 47 -9.16 -16.93 0.51
C ASP A 47 -8.74 -15.59 -0.12
N PHE A 48 -7.80 -14.87 0.51
CA PHE A 48 -7.25 -13.63 -0.03
C PHE A 48 -6.55 -13.86 -1.38
N VAL A 49 -5.69 -14.88 -1.46
CA VAL A 49 -4.96 -15.22 -2.69
C VAL A 49 -5.92 -15.66 -3.78
N GLN A 50 -6.88 -16.52 -3.46
CA GLN A 50 -7.90 -16.98 -4.40
C GLN A 50 -8.73 -15.81 -4.97
N ALA A 51 -9.12 -14.86 -4.12
CA ALA A 51 -9.88 -13.69 -4.56
C ALA A 51 -9.07 -12.82 -5.54
N VAL A 52 -7.78 -12.61 -5.26
CA VAL A 52 -6.87 -11.87 -6.14
C VAL A 52 -6.70 -12.59 -7.48
N GLU A 53 -6.40 -13.89 -7.45
CA GLU A 53 -6.20 -14.70 -8.66
C GLU A 53 -7.46 -14.73 -9.53
N THR A 54 -8.62 -14.91 -8.90
CA THR A 54 -9.91 -14.91 -9.62
C THR A 54 -10.17 -13.58 -10.32
N LEU A 55 -9.94 -12.45 -9.63
CA LEU A 55 -10.14 -11.14 -10.25
C LEU A 55 -9.16 -10.89 -11.39
N VAL A 56 -7.89 -11.24 -11.21
CA VAL A 56 -6.88 -11.10 -12.28
C VAL A 56 -7.20 -11.98 -13.48
N ASP A 57 -7.76 -13.16 -13.27
CA ASP A 57 -8.19 -14.04 -14.36
C ASP A 57 -9.38 -13.46 -15.14
N VAL A 58 -10.36 -12.91 -14.44
CA VAL A 58 -11.52 -12.22 -15.05
C VAL A 58 -11.09 -10.97 -15.83
N ASP A 59 -10.18 -10.18 -15.27
CA ASP A 59 -9.69 -8.93 -15.82
C ASP A 59 -8.36 -9.11 -16.60
N ARG A 60 -8.04 -10.30 -17.04
CA ARG A 60 -6.78 -10.67 -17.71
C ARG A 60 -6.41 -9.75 -18.87
N ASP A 61 -7.40 -9.31 -19.63
CA ASP A 61 -7.19 -8.44 -20.79
C ASP A 61 -6.77 -7.02 -20.43
N TRP A 62 -6.97 -6.63 -19.15
CA TRP A 62 -6.50 -5.35 -18.62
C TRP A 62 -5.03 -5.36 -18.19
N VAL A 63 -4.38 -6.53 -18.14
CA VAL A 63 -2.94 -6.61 -17.90
C VAL A 63 -2.19 -6.09 -19.13
N PRO A 64 -1.45 -4.95 -19.01
CA PRO A 64 -0.82 -4.32 -20.17
C PRO A 64 0.21 -5.22 -20.86
N HIS A 65 0.43 -4.96 -22.16
CA HIS A 65 1.43 -5.65 -22.97
C HIS A 65 2.75 -4.87 -23.10
N SER A 66 2.78 -3.58 -22.71
CA SER A 66 3.96 -2.75 -22.82
C SER A 66 4.99 -3.08 -21.75
N ASP A 67 6.27 -2.99 -22.10
CA ASP A 67 7.38 -3.21 -21.17
C ASP A 67 7.30 -2.28 -19.97
N GLY A 68 7.56 -2.83 -18.77
CA GLY A 68 7.53 -2.07 -17.51
C GLY A 68 6.13 -1.75 -16.98
N ALA A 69 5.08 -2.02 -17.76
CA ALA A 69 3.70 -1.83 -17.31
C ALA A 69 3.17 -3.07 -16.57
N SER A 70 2.11 -2.87 -15.80
CA SER A 70 1.50 -3.92 -14.97
C SER A 70 0.05 -3.59 -14.68
N LEU A 71 -0.73 -4.58 -14.27
CA LEU A 71 -2.02 -4.34 -13.63
C LEU A 71 -1.78 -4.18 -12.13
N TYR A 72 -2.01 -2.98 -11.61
CA TYR A 72 -1.94 -2.72 -10.18
C TYR A 72 -3.20 -3.23 -9.50
N ILE A 73 -3.03 -3.98 -8.41
CA ILE A 73 -4.11 -4.63 -7.67
C ILE A 73 -4.14 -4.04 -6.25
N ARG A 74 -5.30 -3.53 -5.83
CA ARG A 74 -5.53 -2.91 -4.53
C ARG A 74 -6.61 -3.65 -3.75
N PRO A 75 -6.25 -4.68 -2.96
CA PRO A 75 -7.13 -5.22 -1.94
C PRO A 75 -7.21 -4.23 -0.76
N PHE A 76 -8.40 -4.04 -0.22
CA PHE A 76 -8.61 -3.22 0.96
C PHE A 76 -9.87 -3.67 1.71
N VAL A 77 -9.90 -3.38 3.00
CA VAL A 77 -11.06 -3.62 3.86
C VAL A 77 -11.31 -2.37 4.70
N PHE A 78 -12.55 -2.02 4.86
CA PHE A 78 -12.95 -0.91 5.71
C PHE A 78 -14.20 -1.25 6.52
N ALA A 79 -14.28 -0.61 7.70
CA ALA A 79 -15.44 -0.70 8.57
C ALA A 79 -16.66 0.00 7.96
N ASN A 80 -17.82 -0.65 8.04
CA ASN A 80 -19.04 -0.12 7.46
C ASN A 80 -20.24 -0.13 8.45
N ASP A 81 -19.99 -0.14 9.74
CA ASP A 81 -21.02 0.03 10.75
C ASP A 81 -21.56 1.47 10.76
N VAL A 82 -22.85 1.59 11.02
CA VAL A 82 -23.49 2.88 11.27
C VAL A 82 -23.28 3.28 12.73
N GLY A 83 -22.55 4.37 12.96
CA GLY A 83 -22.28 4.87 14.30
C GLY A 83 -21.25 6.00 14.34
N LEU A 84 -21.23 6.74 15.45
CA LEU A 84 -20.30 7.87 15.65
C LEU A 84 -19.21 7.56 16.69
N GLY A 85 -19.35 6.48 17.45
CA GLY A 85 -18.40 6.11 18.49
C GLY A 85 -17.08 5.54 17.94
N VAL A 86 -16.02 5.67 18.72
CA VAL A 86 -14.72 5.03 18.44
C VAL A 86 -14.70 3.66 19.11
N HIS A 87 -14.92 2.63 18.33
CA HIS A 87 -14.88 1.23 18.76
C HIS A 87 -14.53 0.32 17.56
N ALA A 88 -14.16 -0.92 17.81
CA ALA A 88 -14.02 -1.90 16.76
C ALA A 88 -15.39 -2.17 16.11
N SER A 89 -15.43 -2.10 14.80
CA SER A 89 -16.63 -2.36 14.01
C SER A 89 -17.02 -3.84 14.06
N LYS A 90 -18.28 -4.14 13.76
CA LYS A 90 -18.80 -5.52 13.66
C LYS A 90 -18.98 -5.96 12.20
N HIS A 91 -19.05 -4.99 11.29
CA HIS A 91 -19.25 -5.24 9.85
C HIS A 91 -18.16 -4.53 9.05
N TYR A 92 -17.66 -5.24 8.08
CA TYR A 92 -16.57 -4.78 7.20
C TYR A 92 -16.90 -5.13 5.76
N LEU A 93 -16.41 -4.33 4.84
CA LEU A 93 -16.46 -4.61 3.43
C LEU A 93 -15.04 -4.84 2.91
N PHE A 94 -14.78 -6.03 2.38
CA PHE A 94 -13.54 -6.35 1.65
C PHE A 94 -13.77 -6.14 0.16
N CYS A 95 -12.87 -5.39 -0.47
CA CYS A 95 -12.90 -5.07 -1.88
C CYS A 95 -11.53 -5.27 -2.51
N ILE A 96 -11.51 -5.59 -3.79
CA ILE A 96 -10.31 -5.58 -4.63
C ILE A 96 -10.62 -4.77 -5.88
N ILE A 97 -9.77 -3.79 -6.18
CA ILE A 97 -9.85 -2.99 -7.41
C ILE A 97 -8.55 -3.10 -8.18
N CYS A 98 -8.62 -3.00 -9.51
CA CYS A 98 -7.48 -3.06 -10.40
C CYS A 98 -7.36 -1.81 -11.25
N SER A 99 -6.11 -1.45 -11.64
CA SER A 99 -5.83 -0.36 -12.55
C SER A 99 -4.58 -0.68 -13.39
N PRO A 100 -4.64 -0.58 -14.73
CA PRO A 100 -3.44 -0.58 -15.54
C PRO A 100 -2.50 0.56 -15.13
N SER A 101 -1.21 0.26 -15.00
CA SER A 101 -0.19 1.20 -14.53
C SER A 101 1.08 1.07 -15.37
N GLY A 102 1.67 2.19 -15.75
CA GLY A 102 2.98 2.28 -16.37
C GLY A 102 4.14 2.11 -15.37
N ALA A 103 5.35 2.49 -15.79
CA ALA A 103 6.50 2.56 -14.89
C ALA A 103 6.23 3.53 -13.74
N TYR A 104 6.71 3.19 -12.54
CA TYR A 104 6.48 3.99 -11.34
C TYR A 104 7.18 5.36 -11.41
N TYR A 105 8.41 5.39 -11.90
CA TYR A 105 9.16 6.63 -12.14
C TYR A 105 9.23 6.92 -13.63
N ALA A 106 8.94 8.18 -14.01
CA ALA A 106 9.05 8.64 -15.39
C ALA A 106 10.51 8.60 -15.88
N GLU A 107 11.47 8.81 -14.97
CA GLU A 107 12.90 8.76 -15.18
C GLU A 107 13.46 7.33 -15.37
N GLY A 108 12.63 6.30 -15.15
CA GLY A 108 13.04 4.90 -15.25
C GLY A 108 14.06 4.51 -14.16
N LEU A 109 15.30 4.20 -14.53
CA LEU A 109 16.37 3.83 -13.62
C LEU A 109 17.31 5.00 -13.25
N ASP A 110 17.03 6.22 -13.73
CA ASP A 110 17.83 7.39 -13.37
C ASP A 110 17.64 7.74 -11.88
N PRO A 111 18.71 8.24 -11.21
CA PRO A 111 18.62 8.58 -9.81
C PRO A 111 17.66 9.76 -9.56
N VAL A 112 16.83 9.64 -8.55
CA VAL A 112 15.92 10.68 -8.10
C VAL A 112 16.47 11.44 -6.89
N ARG A 113 16.02 12.67 -6.69
CA ARG A 113 16.37 13.48 -5.52
C ARG A 113 15.40 13.18 -4.40
N ILE A 114 15.92 12.94 -3.19
CA ILE A 114 15.15 12.60 -2.02
C ILE A 114 15.38 13.66 -0.95
N TYR A 115 14.29 14.18 -0.38
CA TYR A 115 14.31 15.16 0.71
C TYR A 115 14.40 14.46 2.07
N VAL A 116 15.37 14.85 2.90
CA VAL A 116 15.44 14.36 4.28
C VAL A 116 14.48 15.20 5.13
N GLU A 117 13.47 14.55 5.70
CA GLU A 117 12.44 15.20 6.49
C GLU A 117 12.84 15.25 7.97
N ASP A 118 12.96 16.44 8.53
CA ASP A 118 13.39 16.70 9.90
C ASP A 118 12.30 17.35 10.79
N GLU A 119 11.18 17.75 10.19
CA GLU A 119 10.06 18.34 10.92
C GLU A 119 8.98 17.30 11.26
N TYR A 120 8.48 16.62 10.23
CA TYR A 120 7.44 15.60 10.37
C TYR A 120 8.03 14.22 10.62
N ILE A 121 7.24 13.32 11.20
CA ILE A 121 7.59 11.90 11.38
C ILE A 121 6.55 11.02 10.69
N ARG A 122 6.99 9.88 10.15
CA ARG A 122 6.10 8.91 9.53
C ARG A 122 5.48 7.97 10.55
N ALA A 123 6.26 7.55 11.53
CA ALA A 123 5.89 6.56 12.53
C ALA A 123 6.42 6.96 13.91
N ALA A 124 5.71 6.53 14.93
CA ALA A 124 6.16 6.68 16.33
C ALA A 124 6.01 5.34 17.06
N PRO A 125 6.86 5.08 18.07
CA PRO A 125 6.76 3.87 18.89
C PRO A 125 5.37 3.67 19.48
N GLY A 126 4.82 2.44 19.33
CA GLY A 126 3.50 2.09 19.85
C GLY A 126 2.31 2.50 18.99
N LEU A 127 2.52 3.25 17.90
CA LEU A 127 1.45 3.61 16.95
C LEU A 127 1.28 2.57 15.83
N THR A 128 0.90 3.00 14.66
CA THR A 128 0.51 2.14 13.53
C THR A 128 1.57 2.06 12.42
N GLY A 129 2.82 2.42 12.70
CA GLY A 129 3.87 2.55 11.69
C GLY A 129 4.07 1.32 10.79
N PHE A 130 3.97 0.11 11.36
CA PHE A 130 4.08 -1.16 10.63
C PHE A 130 2.77 -1.61 9.95
N THR A 131 1.66 -0.93 10.25
CA THR A 131 0.32 -1.27 9.74
C THR A 131 0.09 -0.60 8.40
N LYS A 132 -0.38 -1.34 7.41
CA LYS A 132 -0.71 -0.75 6.12
C LYS A 132 -2.13 -0.18 6.13
N CYS A 133 -2.30 0.98 6.79
CA CYS A 133 -3.57 1.69 6.99
C CYS A 133 -3.50 3.13 6.47
N GLY A 134 -4.61 3.67 5.99
CA GLY A 134 -4.69 4.99 5.35
C GLY A 134 -4.23 6.14 6.23
N GLY A 135 -4.40 6.03 7.54
CA GLY A 135 -3.94 7.07 8.48
C GLY A 135 -2.45 7.38 8.37
N ASN A 136 -1.59 6.36 8.19
CA ASN A 136 -0.15 6.55 8.00
C ASN A 136 0.15 7.32 6.70
N TYR A 137 -0.59 7.02 5.64
CA TYR A 137 -0.40 7.65 4.32
C TYR A 137 -0.97 9.06 4.30
N ALA A 138 -2.12 9.29 4.90
CA ALA A 138 -2.69 10.62 5.03
C ALA A 138 -1.75 11.56 5.82
N ALA A 139 -1.12 11.07 6.88
CA ALA A 139 -0.16 11.84 7.66
C ALA A 139 1.12 12.20 6.87
N SER A 140 1.49 11.44 5.86
CA SER A 140 2.68 11.70 5.05
C SER A 140 2.49 12.70 3.91
N ILE A 141 1.23 13.04 3.56
CA ILE A 141 0.92 13.88 2.38
C ILE A 141 1.58 15.25 2.48
N LYS A 142 1.48 15.92 3.63
CA LYS A 142 2.04 17.27 3.78
C LYS A 142 3.54 17.33 3.53
N ALA A 143 4.30 16.38 4.06
CA ALA A 143 5.73 16.29 3.84
C ALA A 143 6.06 15.99 2.35
N GLY A 144 5.25 15.14 1.70
CA GLY A 144 5.37 14.87 0.26
C GLY A 144 5.19 16.12 -0.59
N GLU A 145 4.13 16.87 -0.38
CA GLU A 145 3.86 18.14 -1.07
C GLU A 145 5.01 19.14 -0.91
N LEU A 146 5.50 19.32 0.34
CA LEU A 146 6.61 20.23 0.61
C LEU A 146 7.93 19.78 -0.07
N ALA A 147 8.16 18.48 -0.16
CA ALA A 147 9.32 17.94 -0.86
C ALA A 147 9.20 18.18 -2.38
N GLU A 148 8.02 17.96 -2.97
CA GLU A 148 7.75 18.22 -4.38
C GLU A 148 7.91 19.71 -4.73
N GLU A 149 7.38 20.64 -3.93
CA GLU A 149 7.57 22.08 -4.07
C GLU A 149 9.05 22.48 -4.11
N LYS A 150 9.91 21.75 -3.39
CA LYS A 150 11.38 21.92 -3.38
C LYS A 150 12.10 21.16 -4.52
N GLY A 151 11.37 20.47 -5.40
CA GLY A 151 11.92 19.72 -6.53
C GLY A 151 12.52 18.35 -6.15
N PHE A 152 12.03 17.72 -5.09
CA PHE A 152 12.39 16.36 -4.70
C PHE A 152 11.27 15.38 -5.05
N SER A 153 11.64 14.17 -5.41
CA SER A 153 10.67 13.13 -5.83
C SER A 153 10.10 12.33 -4.66
N GLN A 154 10.81 12.27 -3.54
CA GLN A 154 10.46 11.46 -2.38
C GLN A 154 10.95 12.08 -1.07
N VAL A 155 10.42 11.57 0.03
CA VAL A 155 10.81 11.94 1.40
C VAL A 155 11.56 10.77 2.04
N LEU A 156 12.73 11.05 2.63
CA LEU A 156 13.45 10.14 3.52
C LEU A 156 13.02 10.47 4.96
N TRP A 157 12.41 9.50 5.60
CA TRP A 157 11.92 9.63 6.96
C TRP A 157 13.00 9.27 7.98
N LEU A 158 13.09 10.09 9.02
CA LEU A 158 13.92 9.84 10.19
C LEU A 158 13.07 9.24 11.32
N ASP A 159 13.75 8.61 12.28
CA ASP A 159 13.11 8.03 13.44
C ASP A 159 12.29 9.06 14.23
N GLY A 160 11.17 8.59 14.79
CA GLY A 160 10.19 9.45 15.44
C GLY A 160 10.59 9.94 16.85
N VAL A 161 11.76 9.58 17.35
CA VAL A 161 12.22 9.93 18.71
C VAL A 161 13.38 10.93 18.65
N GLU A 162 14.49 10.55 18.02
CA GLU A 162 15.72 11.36 17.98
C GLU A 162 15.85 12.15 16.68
N LYS A 163 15.08 11.82 15.64
CA LYS A 163 15.17 12.37 14.27
C LYS A 163 16.60 12.31 13.71
N LYS A 164 17.25 11.20 13.92
CA LYS A 164 18.66 10.99 13.62
C LYS A 164 18.90 9.76 12.76
N TYR A 165 18.13 8.71 12.97
CA TYR A 165 18.31 7.44 12.27
C TYR A 165 17.37 7.36 11.10
N VAL A 166 17.87 6.81 9.99
CA VAL A 166 17.06 6.58 8.78
C VAL A 166 16.07 5.45 9.04
N GLU A 167 14.78 5.69 8.77
CA GLU A 167 13.74 4.66 8.84
C GLU A 167 13.39 4.12 7.46
N GLU A 168 12.83 4.96 6.60
CA GLU A 168 12.44 4.52 5.25
C GLU A 168 12.33 5.70 4.27
N VAL A 169 12.26 5.39 2.99
CA VAL A 169 11.79 6.28 1.93
C VAL A 169 10.35 5.93 1.61
N GLY A 170 9.48 6.92 1.48
CA GLY A 170 8.03 6.75 1.52
C GLY A 170 7.40 5.75 0.55
N SER A 171 8.08 5.39 -0.54
CA SER A 171 7.58 4.44 -1.55
C SER A 171 8.51 3.25 -1.81
N MET A 172 9.56 3.08 -1.00
CA MET A 172 10.55 1.99 -1.12
C MET A 172 10.62 1.14 0.13
#